data_1f2e6c91bc7fb4ea5c881a4da31721e4
#
_entry.id   1f2e6c91bc7fb4ea5c881a4da31721e4
#
_cell.length_a   1.000
_cell.length_b   1.000
_cell.length_c   1.000
_cell.angle_alpha   90.00
_cell.angle_beta   90.00
_cell.angle_gamma   90.00
#
_symmetry.space_group_name_H-M   'P 1'
#
loop_
_entity.id
_entity.type
_entity.pdbx_description
1 polymer ?
#
loop_
_entity_poly.entity_id
_entity_poly.type
_entity_poly.pdbx_seq_one_letter_code
_entity_poly.pdbx_strand_id
1 'polypeptide(L)'
;VHLLGGLVGEVLREQGGQVLFDLVEQDRTLAIRRRNGDPSAGADLAVRIQGRPPAVARDLERAFSMWFQAVNLAEKVHRIRRRREYFLADGGKPQPGGIEDALAQLKARGLSLDEVLELLASLRIQPILIAHPTESTRRTQLRRQQRMASALLDRLNPSLDPQERRHVWSRLRTEITTGWQTEEHPRQRLTVADEREYAMFHFAEVLYRIVPGFYEEIAAALEALYGASVSDIDPPTVLQFGTWVG
;
A
#
# COMPACT_ATOMS: atom_id res chain seq x y z
N VAL A 1 -12.90 2.07 0.50
CA VAL A 1 -13.08 1.40 -0.81
C VAL A 1 -14.19 2.10 -1.59
N HIS A 2 -15.44 2.22 -1.07
CA HIS A 2 -16.59 2.78 -1.80
C HIS A 2 -16.31 4.18 -2.39
N LEU A 3 -15.66 5.04 -1.63
CA LEU A 3 -15.31 6.39 -2.04
C LEU A 3 -14.40 6.41 -3.29
N LEU A 4 -13.30 5.66 -3.24
CA LEU A 4 -12.39 5.59 -4.39
C LEU A 4 -13.04 4.89 -5.57
N GLY A 5 -13.87 3.87 -5.31
CA GLY A 5 -14.65 3.21 -6.35
C GLY A 5 -15.62 4.14 -7.07
N GLY A 6 -16.30 5.01 -6.33
CA GLY A 6 -17.14 6.05 -6.92
C GLY A 6 -16.35 6.98 -7.85
N LEU A 7 -15.19 7.50 -7.37
CA LEU A 7 -14.31 8.35 -8.18
C LEU A 7 -13.79 7.65 -9.43
N VAL A 8 -13.36 6.39 -9.32
CA VAL A 8 -12.93 5.60 -10.48
C VAL A 8 -14.07 5.47 -11.48
N GLY A 9 -15.29 5.18 -11.01
CA GLY A 9 -16.48 5.09 -11.86
C GLY A 9 -16.82 6.40 -12.57
N GLU A 10 -16.71 7.54 -11.87
CA GLU A 10 -16.91 8.87 -12.47
C GLU A 10 -15.88 9.14 -13.57
N VAL A 11 -14.61 8.91 -13.30
CA VAL A 11 -13.51 9.09 -14.27
C VAL A 11 -13.68 8.15 -15.46
N LEU A 12 -14.09 6.90 -15.26
CA LEU A 12 -14.36 5.98 -16.36
C LEU A 12 -15.48 6.47 -17.28
N ARG A 13 -16.57 7.01 -16.71
CA ARG A 13 -17.64 7.58 -17.52
C ARG A 13 -17.19 8.79 -18.34
N GLU A 14 -16.42 9.67 -17.73
CA GLU A 14 -15.93 10.90 -18.38
C GLU A 14 -14.89 10.64 -19.44
N GLN A 15 -13.93 9.74 -19.17
CA GLN A 15 -12.79 9.51 -20.04
C GLN A 15 -13.00 8.36 -21.04
N GLY A 16 -13.73 7.32 -20.63
CA GLY A 16 -14.00 6.12 -21.43
C GLY A 16 -15.40 6.05 -22.01
N GLY A 17 -16.30 6.92 -21.56
CA GLY A 17 -17.70 6.96 -21.97
C GLY A 17 -18.59 5.95 -21.24
N GLN A 18 -19.90 6.15 -21.37
CA GLN A 18 -20.91 5.32 -20.69
C GLN A 18 -20.82 3.85 -21.12
N VAL A 19 -20.55 3.58 -22.37
CA VAL A 19 -20.46 2.19 -22.91
C VAL A 19 -19.37 1.40 -22.18
N LEU A 20 -18.17 1.97 -22.01
CA LEU A 20 -17.09 1.30 -21.29
C LEU A 20 -17.47 1.09 -19.81
N PHE A 21 -18.04 2.11 -19.19
CA PHE A 21 -18.48 1.99 -17.81
C PHE A 21 -19.49 0.85 -17.60
N ASP A 22 -20.49 0.74 -18.50
CA ASP A 22 -21.50 -0.31 -18.42
C ASP A 22 -20.91 -1.70 -18.64
N LEU A 23 -19.93 -1.83 -19.54
CA LEU A 23 -19.20 -3.08 -19.75
C LEU A 23 -18.44 -3.51 -18.47
N VAL A 24 -17.71 -2.57 -17.84
CA VAL A 24 -16.99 -2.81 -16.58
C VAL A 24 -17.93 -3.26 -15.48
N GLU A 25 -19.07 -2.57 -15.28
CA GLU A 25 -20.04 -2.90 -14.23
C GLU A 25 -20.72 -4.25 -14.46
N GLN A 26 -21.05 -4.57 -15.70
CA GLN A 26 -21.64 -5.87 -16.03
C GLN A 26 -20.65 -7.01 -15.76
N ASP A 27 -19.40 -6.89 -16.20
CA ASP A 27 -18.38 -7.91 -15.97
C ASP A 27 -18.06 -8.05 -14.49
N ARG A 28 -17.95 -6.92 -13.76
CA ARG A 28 -17.74 -6.91 -12.31
C ARG A 28 -18.88 -7.63 -11.58
N THR A 29 -20.13 -7.37 -11.99
CA THR A 29 -21.31 -7.99 -11.37
C THR A 29 -21.32 -9.50 -11.62
N LEU A 30 -21.03 -9.96 -12.82
CA LEU A 30 -20.92 -11.39 -13.14
C LEU A 30 -19.78 -12.06 -12.37
N ALA A 31 -18.62 -11.39 -12.24
CA ALA A 31 -17.51 -11.90 -11.46
C ALA A 31 -17.86 -12.05 -9.97
N ILE A 32 -18.62 -11.12 -9.40
CA ILE A 32 -19.12 -11.21 -8.02
C ILE A 32 -20.12 -12.35 -7.88
N ARG A 33 -21.10 -12.47 -8.79
CA ARG A 33 -22.07 -13.58 -8.77
C ARG A 33 -21.38 -14.94 -8.83
N ARG A 34 -20.38 -15.09 -9.73
CA ARG A 34 -19.56 -16.30 -9.82
C ARG A 34 -18.86 -16.62 -8.49
N ARG A 35 -18.25 -15.62 -7.85
CA ARG A 35 -17.59 -15.79 -6.53
C ARG A 35 -18.57 -16.21 -5.45
N ASN A 36 -19.79 -15.72 -5.52
CA ASN A 36 -20.87 -16.05 -4.56
C ASN A 36 -21.56 -17.40 -4.87
N GLY A 37 -21.02 -18.19 -5.81
CA GLY A 37 -21.47 -19.54 -6.08
C GLY A 37 -22.54 -19.67 -7.18
N ASP A 38 -22.79 -18.61 -7.96
CA ASP A 38 -23.70 -18.71 -9.12
C ASP A 38 -23.01 -19.47 -10.27
N PRO A 39 -23.49 -20.70 -10.60
CA PRO A 39 -22.82 -21.55 -11.58
C PRO A 39 -22.96 -21.02 -13.02
N SER A 40 -23.99 -20.23 -13.33
CA SER A 40 -24.19 -19.67 -14.66
C SER A 40 -23.29 -18.47 -14.95
N ALA A 41 -22.97 -17.68 -13.92
CA ALA A 41 -22.23 -16.42 -14.06
C ALA A 41 -20.82 -16.58 -14.66
N GLY A 42 -20.19 -17.74 -14.45
CA GLY A 42 -18.90 -18.06 -15.05
C GLY A 42 -18.97 -18.27 -16.56
N ALA A 43 -19.97 -19.00 -17.02
CA ALA A 43 -20.22 -19.21 -18.44
C ALA A 43 -20.64 -17.90 -19.13
N ASP A 44 -21.54 -17.15 -18.52
CA ASP A 44 -21.98 -15.84 -19.02
C ASP A 44 -20.79 -14.88 -19.19
N LEU A 45 -19.89 -14.83 -18.21
CA LEU A 45 -18.68 -13.99 -18.27
C LEU A 45 -17.74 -14.44 -19.38
N ALA A 46 -17.54 -15.77 -19.53
CA ALA A 46 -16.70 -16.32 -20.58
C ALA A 46 -17.23 -15.98 -21.99
N VAL A 47 -18.53 -16.14 -22.21
CA VAL A 47 -19.18 -15.77 -23.48
C VAL A 47 -19.02 -14.27 -23.76
N ARG A 48 -19.15 -13.42 -22.76
CA ARG A 48 -19.01 -11.97 -22.92
C ARG A 48 -17.58 -11.53 -23.24
N ILE A 49 -16.57 -12.22 -22.70
CA ILE A 49 -15.15 -11.91 -22.96
C ILE A 49 -14.72 -12.44 -24.31
N GLN A 50 -15.26 -13.57 -24.73
CA GLN A 50 -14.92 -14.22 -25.99
C GLN A 50 -15.25 -13.34 -27.19
N GLY A 51 -14.26 -13.15 -28.08
CA GLY A 51 -14.46 -12.36 -29.31
C GLY A 51 -14.45 -10.83 -29.14
N ARG A 52 -14.12 -10.31 -27.96
CA ARG A 52 -13.95 -8.85 -27.79
C ARG A 52 -12.81 -8.31 -28.62
N PRO A 53 -12.99 -7.14 -29.26
CA PRO A 53 -11.89 -6.46 -29.93
C PRO A 53 -10.75 -6.15 -28.95
N PRO A 54 -9.47 -6.27 -29.38
CA PRO A 54 -8.31 -6.02 -28.51
C PRO A 54 -8.32 -4.65 -27.84
N ALA A 55 -8.81 -3.62 -28.52
CA ALA A 55 -8.93 -2.27 -27.94
C ALA A 55 -9.90 -2.24 -26.76
N VAL A 56 -11.05 -2.90 -26.86
CA VAL A 56 -12.03 -2.99 -25.77
C VAL A 56 -11.47 -3.81 -24.61
N ALA A 57 -10.80 -4.93 -24.90
CA ALA A 57 -10.17 -5.77 -23.88
C ALA A 57 -9.12 -5.00 -23.08
N ARG A 58 -8.26 -4.22 -23.79
CA ARG A 58 -7.26 -3.34 -23.17
C ARG A 58 -7.89 -2.29 -22.26
N ASP A 59 -8.95 -1.64 -22.68
CA ASP A 59 -9.59 -0.58 -21.91
C ASP A 59 -10.30 -1.14 -20.68
N LEU A 60 -10.85 -2.36 -20.76
CA LEU A 60 -11.41 -3.10 -19.63
C LEU A 60 -10.31 -3.51 -18.63
N GLU A 61 -9.19 -4.07 -19.11
CA GLU A 61 -8.05 -4.43 -18.27
C GLU A 61 -7.55 -3.20 -17.49
N ARG A 62 -7.41 -2.07 -18.17
CA ARG A 62 -7.00 -0.80 -17.56
C ARG A 62 -7.99 -0.32 -16.51
N ALA A 63 -9.29 -0.44 -16.75
CA ALA A 63 -10.31 -0.07 -15.79
C ALA A 63 -10.24 -0.94 -14.52
N PHE A 64 -10.08 -2.25 -14.68
CA PHE A 64 -9.92 -3.16 -13.54
C PHE A 64 -8.59 -2.94 -12.80
N SER A 65 -7.49 -2.69 -13.52
CA SER A 65 -6.20 -2.36 -12.89
C SER A 65 -6.32 -1.11 -12.01
N MET A 66 -6.92 -0.04 -12.53
CA MET A 66 -7.21 1.17 -11.73
C MET A 66 -8.05 0.88 -10.49
N TRP A 67 -9.07 0.05 -10.63
CA TRP A 67 -9.91 -0.35 -9.51
C TRP A 67 -9.09 -1.08 -8.44
N PHE A 68 -8.28 -2.07 -8.83
CA PHE A 68 -7.46 -2.82 -7.88
C PHE A 68 -6.39 -1.95 -7.22
N GLN A 69 -5.78 -1.03 -7.95
CA GLN A 69 -4.85 -0.04 -7.35
C GLN A 69 -5.57 0.82 -6.30
N ALA A 70 -6.79 1.27 -6.57
CA ALA A 70 -7.59 2.05 -5.63
C ALA A 70 -7.97 1.23 -4.38
N VAL A 71 -8.33 -0.04 -4.54
CA VAL A 71 -8.63 -0.96 -3.42
C VAL A 71 -7.40 -1.20 -2.55
N ASN A 72 -6.27 -1.52 -3.17
CA ASN A 72 -4.99 -1.74 -2.47
C ASN A 72 -4.55 -0.48 -1.69
N LEU A 73 -4.73 0.69 -2.29
CA LEU A 73 -4.44 1.95 -1.63
C LEU A 73 -5.37 2.21 -0.44
N ALA A 74 -6.67 1.96 -0.61
CA ALA A 74 -7.65 2.08 0.47
C ALA A 74 -7.32 1.15 1.65
N GLU A 75 -6.86 -0.07 1.37
CA GLU A 75 -6.43 -1.02 2.38
C GLU A 75 -5.21 -0.52 3.15
N LYS A 76 -4.19 -0.03 2.44
CA LYS A 76 -2.98 0.56 3.07
C LYS A 76 -3.35 1.71 4.01
N VAL A 77 -4.19 2.64 3.56
CA VAL A 77 -4.66 3.78 4.38
C VAL A 77 -5.53 3.29 5.55
N HIS A 78 -6.36 2.26 5.35
CA HIS A 78 -7.14 1.67 6.42
C HIS A 78 -6.25 1.06 7.53
N ARG A 79 -5.17 0.38 7.17
CA ARG A 79 -4.20 -0.14 8.15
C ARG A 79 -3.57 0.99 9.00
N ILE A 80 -3.19 2.10 8.35
CA ILE A 80 -2.65 3.28 9.05
C ILE A 80 -3.72 3.87 10.00
N ARG A 81 -4.97 3.99 9.54
CA ARG A 81 -6.07 4.45 10.38
C ARG A 81 -6.29 3.54 11.59
N ARG A 82 -6.33 2.22 11.39
CA ARG A 82 -6.50 1.25 12.46
C ARG A 82 -5.37 1.32 13.48
N ARG A 83 -4.12 1.47 13.04
CA ARG A 83 -2.99 1.68 13.95
C ARG A 83 -3.21 2.90 14.84
N ARG A 84 -3.65 4.02 14.27
CA ARG A 84 -3.98 5.25 15.06
C ARG A 84 -5.14 5.02 16.03
N GLU A 85 -6.18 4.32 15.59
CA GLU A 85 -7.34 3.99 16.43
C GLU A 85 -6.94 3.12 17.61
N TYR A 86 -6.06 2.15 17.45
CA TYR A 86 -5.53 1.35 18.56
C TYR A 86 -4.83 2.22 19.60
N PHE A 87 -3.95 3.11 19.18
CA PHE A 87 -3.27 4.03 20.09
C PHE A 87 -4.23 4.93 20.89
N LEU A 88 -5.34 5.33 20.28
CA LEU A 88 -6.30 6.24 20.91
C LEU A 88 -7.34 5.52 21.79
N ALA A 89 -7.74 4.30 21.42
CA ALA A 89 -8.86 3.60 22.05
C ALA A 89 -8.47 2.80 23.32
N ASP A 90 -7.27 2.23 23.38
CA ASP A 90 -6.88 1.28 24.41
C ASP A 90 -5.96 1.86 25.50
N GLY A 91 -5.97 3.19 25.69
CA GLY A 91 -5.15 3.81 26.74
C GLY A 91 -3.66 3.59 26.58
N GLY A 92 -3.18 3.47 25.36
CA GLY A 92 -1.76 3.29 25.05
C GLY A 92 -1.29 1.83 25.04
N LYS A 93 -2.19 0.88 24.94
CA LYS A 93 -1.76 -0.53 24.77
C LYS A 93 -1.02 -0.72 23.46
N PRO A 94 0.06 -1.52 23.46
CA PRO A 94 0.81 -1.83 22.25
C PRO A 94 -0.06 -2.49 21.18
N GLN A 95 0.19 -2.15 19.92
CA GLN A 95 -0.46 -2.85 18.82
C GLN A 95 -0.04 -4.32 18.81
N PRO A 96 -0.98 -5.28 18.81
CA PRO A 96 -0.64 -6.69 18.73
C PRO A 96 0.27 -7.01 17.52
N GLY A 97 1.38 -7.70 17.77
CA GLY A 97 2.40 -8.02 16.76
C GLY A 97 3.30 -6.84 16.37
N GLY A 98 3.22 -5.70 17.08
CA GLY A 98 4.15 -4.58 16.94
C GLY A 98 5.44 -4.78 17.75
N ILE A 99 6.38 -3.84 17.60
CA ILE A 99 7.69 -3.86 18.31
C ILE A 99 7.49 -3.87 19.83
N GLU A 100 6.69 -2.94 20.34
CA GLU A 100 6.43 -2.81 21.76
C GLU A 100 5.72 -4.06 22.33
N ASP A 101 4.75 -4.64 21.61
CA ASP A 101 4.08 -5.87 22.01
C ASP A 101 5.06 -7.06 22.08
N ALA A 102 5.93 -7.20 21.08
CA ALA A 102 6.94 -8.25 21.06
C ALA A 102 7.91 -8.12 22.24
N LEU A 103 8.41 -6.92 22.53
CA LEU A 103 9.30 -6.65 23.65
C LEU A 103 8.58 -6.83 24.99
N ALA A 104 7.31 -6.44 25.11
CA ALA A 104 6.49 -6.67 26.29
C ALA A 104 6.30 -8.16 26.57
N GLN A 105 6.12 -8.98 25.55
CA GLN A 105 6.03 -10.43 25.70
C GLN A 105 7.35 -11.05 26.17
N LEU A 106 8.52 -10.55 25.71
CA LEU A 106 9.82 -10.99 26.20
C LEU A 106 10.00 -10.64 27.69
N LYS A 107 9.65 -9.41 28.07
CA LYS A 107 9.65 -9.00 29.49
C LYS A 107 8.72 -9.85 30.35
N ALA A 108 7.51 -10.15 29.88
CA ALA A 108 6.55 -10.99 30.56
C ALA A 108 7.05 -12.43 30.79
N ARG A 109 7.97 -12.90 29.91
CA ARG A 109 8.68 -14.18 30.09
C ARG A 109 9.87 -14.10 31.05
N GLY A 110 10.15 -12.95 31.63
CA GLY A 110 11.19 -12.73 32.63
C GLY A 110 12.56 -12.35 32.05
N LEU A 111 12.70 -12.03 30.77
CA LEU A 111 13.98 -11.61 30.20
C LEU A 111 14.36 -10.23 30.74
N SER A 112 15.63 -10.11 31.17
CA SER A 112 16.27 -8.83 31.51
C SER A 112 16.53 -7.99 30.31
N LEU A 113 16.86 -6.70 30.49
CA LEU A 113 17.25 -5.80 29.40
C LEU A 113 18.47 -6.34 28.65
N ASP A 114 19.51 -6.80 29.36
CA ASP A 114 20.73 -7.33 28.75
C ASP A 114 20.46 -8.54 27.86
N GLU A 115 19.63 -9.49 28.34
CA GLU A 115 19.24 -10.66 27.56
C GLU A 115 18.43 -10.27 26.31
N VAL A 116 17.59 -9.24 26.39
CA VAL A 116 16.84 -8.73 25.24
C VAL A 116 17.79 -8.04 24.25
N LEU A 117 18.77 -7.27 24.71
CA LEU A 117 19.77 -6.64 23.85
C LEU A 117 20.66 -7.68 23.14
N GLU A 118 21.06 -8.74 23.85
CA GLU A 118 21.77 -9.88 23.25
C GLU A 118 20.93 -10.58 22.19
N LEU A 119 19.63 -10.80 22.47
CA LEU A 119 18.70 -11.38 21.50
C LEU A 119 18.58 -10.49 20.26
N LEU A 120 18.39 -9.18 20.44
CA LEU A 120 18.35 -8.22 19.33
C LEU A 120 19.66 -8.20 18.53
N ALA A 121 20.82 -8.30 19.21
CA ALA A 121 22.12 -8.36 18.55
C ALA A 121 22.28 -9.62 17.67
N SER A 122 21.63 -10.72 18.04
CA SER A 122 21.61 -11.95 17.26
C SER A 122 20.58 -11.94 16.12
N LEU A 123 19.56 -11.06 16.19
CA LEU A 123 18.48 -11.00 15.23
C LEU A 123 18.93 -10.39 13.91
N ARG A 124 18.47 -10.96 12.82
CA ARG A 124 18.67 -10.45 11.45
C ARG A 124 17.33 -10.48 10.73
N ILE A 125 16.79 -9.31 10.44
CA ILE A 125 15.60 -9.14 9.60
C ILE A 125 16.09 -8.59 8.27
N GLN A 126 16.02 -9.41 7.23
CA GLN A 126 16.58 -9.11 5.92
C GLN A 126 15.52 -9.17 4.82
N PRO A 127 14.72 -8.10 4.63
CA PRO A 127 13.88 -8.00 3.46
C PRO A 127 14.71 -7.95 2.17
N ILE A 128 14.38 -8.82 1.23
CA ILE A 128 15.01 -8.86 -0.10
C ILE A 128 14.01 -8.29 -1.10
N LEU A 129 14.38 -7.18 -1.75
CA LEU A 129 13.61 -6.61 -2.84
C LEU A 129 13.95 -7.35 -4.13
N ILE A 130 12.95 -8.02 -4.69
CA ILE A 130 13.08 -8.68 -5.99
C ILE A 130 12.45 -7.75 -7.03
N ALA A 131 13.24 -7.30 -7.98
CA ALA A 131 12.77 -6.49 -9.10
C ALA A 131 12.49 -7.42 -10.28
N HIS A 132 11.26 -7.92 -10.38
CA HIS A 132 10.85 -8.68 -11.56
C HIS A 132 10.36 -7.72 -12.65
N PRO A 133 10.78 -7.88 -13.92
CA PRO A 133 10.40 -6.96 -15.01
C PRO A 133 8.90 -6.79 -15.17
N THR A 134 8.11 -7.83 -14.92
CA THR A 134 6.64 -7.80 -15.03
C THR A 134 5.96 -7.04 -13.87
N GLU A 135 6.66 -6.83 -12.76
CA GLU A 135 6.14 -6.18 -11.55
C GLU A 135 6.66 -4.76 -11.38
N SER A 136 7.59 -4.35 -12.22
CA SER A 136 8.19 -3.00 -12.15
C SER A 136 7.18 -1.93 -12.52
N THR A 137 6.79 -1.17 -11.51
CA THR A 137 5.88 -0.03 -11.66
C THR A 137 6.67 1.22 -11.98
N ARG A 138 6.25 1.99 -12.99
CA ARG A 138 6.89 3.27 -13.33
C ARG A 138 6.94 4.21 -12.11
N ARG A 139 8.04 4.95 -11.96
CA ARG A 139 8.20 5.96 -10.89
C ARG A 139 7.04 6.96 -10.83
N THR A 140 6.52 7.36 -11.98
CA THR A 140 5.36 8.25 -12.07
C THR A 140 4.13 7.66 -11.40
N GLN A 141 3.90 6.36 -11.55
CA GLN A 141 2.80 5.64 -10.90
C GLN A 141 3.02 5.53 -9.39
N LEU A 142 4.25 5.21 -8.94
CA LEU A 142 4.58 5.17 -7.51
C LEU A 142 4.36 6.52 -6.84
N ARG A 143 4.85 7.60 -7.45
CA ARG A 143 4.64 8.97 -6.95
C ARG A 143 3.16 9.36 -6.95
N ARG A 144 2.40 8.94 -7.95
CA ARG A 144 0.94 9.14 -7.99
C ARG A 144 0.27 8.44 -6.82
N GLN A 145 0.60 7.17 -6.58
CA GLN A 145 0.07 6.41 -5.44
C GLN A 145 0.42 7.07 -4.10
N GLN A 146 1.64 7.60 -3.96
CA GLN A 146 2.05 8.35 -2.76
C GLN A 146 1.20 9.62 -2.56
N ARG A 147 0.97 10.41 -3.63
CA ARG A 147 0.12 11.61 -3.55
C ARG A 147 -1.33 11.28 -3.22
N MET A 148 -1.86 10.20 -3.79
CA MET A 148 -3.20 9.70 -3.45
C MET A 148 -3.27 9.24 -1.99
N ALA A 149 -2.26 8.51 -1.50
CA ALA A 149 -2.18 8.08 -0.10
C ALA A 149 -2.15 9.29 0.84
N SER A 150 -1.33 10.30 0.55
CA SER A 150 -1.30 11.55 1.32
C SER A 150 -2.67 12.23 1.35
N ALA A 151 -3.30 12.40 0.20
CA ALA A 151 -4.63 13.03 0.14
C ALA A 151 -5.70 12.23 0.91
N LEU A 152 -5.64 10.90 0.91
CA LEU A 152 -6.54 10.07 1.71
C LEU A 152 -6.26 10.19 3.21
N LEU A 153 -5.00 10.33 3.62
CA LEU A 153 -4.62 10.57 5.01
C LEU A 153 -5.05 11.96 5.47
N ASP A 154 -4.84 12.99 4.64
CA ASP A 154 -5.33 14.36 4.89
C ASP A 154 -6.84 14.33 5.17
N ARG A 155 -7.60 13.57 4.39
CA ARG A 155 -9.05 13.42 4.57
C ARG A 155 -9.46 12.84 5.93
N LEU A 156 -8.60 12.07 6.59
CA LEU A 156 -8.87 11.54 7.93
C LEU A 156 -8.80 12.62 9.01
N ASN A 157 -8.32 13.81 8.71
CA ASN A 157 -8.31 14.93 9.63
C ASN A 157 -9.76 15.46 9.83
N PRO A 158 -10.31 15.35 11.05
CA PRO A 158 -11.67 15.84 11.32
C PRO A 158 -11.79 17.36 11.28
N SER A 159 -10.67 18.08 11.44
CA SER A 159 -10.62 19.54 11.51
C SER A 159 -10.63 20.24 10.15
N LEU A 160 -10.64 19.50 9.05
CA LEU A 160 -10.71 20.09 7.71
C LEU A 160 -11.99 20.90 7.52
N ASP A 161 -11.86 22.12 7.05
CA ASP A 161 -12.97 22.92 6.61
C ASP A 161 -13.61 22.41 5.29
N PRO A 162 -14.77 22.91 4.89
CA PRO A 162 -15.43 22.49 3.65
C PRO A 162 -14.61 22.78 2.38
N GLN A 163 -13.79 23.84 2.36
CA GLN A 163 -12.94 24.18 1.22
C GLN A 163 -11.76 23.23 1.12
N GLU A 164 -11.09 22.94 2.22
CA GLU A 164 -10.01 21.97 2.30
C GLU A 164 -10.48 20.58 1.89
N ARG A 165 -11.67 20.14 2.34
CA ARG A 165 -12.27 18.87 1.92
C ARG A 165 -12.50 18.79 0.41
N ARG A 166 -13.00 19.88 -0.21
CA ARG A 166 -13.16 19.94 -1.67
C ARG A 166 -11.81 19.87 -2.37
N HIS A 167 -10.79 20.54 -1.82
CA HIS A 167 -9.43 20.51 -2.39
C HIS A 167 -8.82 19.10 -2.36
N VAL A 168 -8.92 18.40 -1.23
CA VAL A 168 -8.48 17.00 -1.12
C VAL A 168 -9.21 16.11 -2.13
N TRP A 169 -10.51 16.31 -2.31
CA TRP A 169 -11.30 15.57 -3.29
C TRP A 169 -10.84 15.82 -4.72
N SER A 170 -10.62 17.09 -5.06
CA SER A 170 -10.11 17.48 -6.39
C SER A 170 -8.74 16.86 -6.67
N ARG A 171 -7.84 16.84 -5.69
CA ARG A 171 -6.52 16.18 -5.82
C ARG A 171 -6.68 14.70 -6.12
N LEU A 172 -7.51 13.97 -5.36
CA LEU A 172 -7.75 12.54 -5.59
C LEU A 172 -8.30 12.29 -7.00
N ARG A 173 -9.28 13.08 -7.45
CA ARG A 173 -9.85 12.97 -8.78
C ARG A 173 -8.81 13.21 -9.87
N THR A 174 -7.98 14.26 -9.72
CA THR A 174 -6.89 14.56 -10.66
C THR A 174 -5.92 13.40 -10.77
N GLU A 175 -5.51 12.80 -9.65
CA GLU A 175 -4.58 11.66 -9.68
C GLU A 175 -5.20 10.42 -10.33
N ILE A 176 -6.49 10.16 -10.13
CA ILE A 176 -7.20 9.06 -10.80
C ILE A 176 -7.32 9.32 -12.30
N THR A 177 -7.71 10.54 -12.70
CA THR A 177 -7.79 10.93 -14.12
C THR A 177 -6.44 10.83 -14.81
N THR A 178 -5.38 11.35 -14.19
CA THR A 178 -4.02 11.25 -14.70
C THR A 178 -3.59 9.77 -14.84
N GLY A 179 -3.98 8.93 -13.88
CA GLY A 179 -3.76 7.50 -13.94
C GLY A 179 -4.43 6.84 -15.13
N TRP A 180 -5.67 7.21 -15.40
CA TRP A 180 -6.39 6.73 -16.59
C TRP A 180 -5.71 7.16 -17.89
N GLN A 181 -5.18 8.36 -17.96
CA GLN A 181 -4.52 8.91 -19.15
C GLN A 181 -3.06 8.47 -19.33
N THR A 182 -2.47 7.82 -18.31
CA THR A 182 -1.07 7.38 -18.33
C THR A 182 -1.00 5.88 -18.57
N GLU A 183 -0.18 5.44 -19.52
CA GLU A 183 0.08 4.01 -19.73
C GLU A 183 0.78 3.39 -18.51
N GLU A 184 0.22 2.30 -18.00
CA GLU A 184 0.71 1.62 -16.80
C GLU A 184 2.01 0.86 -17.08
N HIS A 185 2.06 0.17 -18.21
CA HIS A 185 3.20 -0.64 -18.58
C HIS A 185 4.20 0.09 -19.48
N PRO A 186 5.50 -0.13 -19.31
CA PRO A 186 6.50 0.39 -20.23
C PRO A 186 6.28 -0.21 -21.62
N ARG A 187 6.40 0.61 -22.67
CA ARG A 187 6.34 0.13 -24.07
C ARG A 187 7.57 -0.68 -24.46
N GLN A 188 8.67 -0.45 -23.79
CA GLN A 188 9.93 -1.14 -24.02
C GLN A 188 10.17 -2.19 -22.95
N ARG A 189 10.85 -3.26 -23.32
CA ARG A 189 11.29 -4.28 -22.37
C ARG A 189 12.24 -3.64 -21.35
N LEU A 190 11.97 -3.88 -20.09
CA LEU A 190 12.82 -3.40 -18.99
C LEU A 190 14.20 -4.04 -19.07
N THR A 191 15.20 -3.26 -18.76
CA THR A 191 16.59 -3.67 -18.67
C THR A 191 17.00 -3.90 -17.22
N VAL A 192 18.11 -4.60 -16.98
CA VAL A 192 18.70 -4.75 -15.64
C VAL A 192 19.00 -3.37 -14.99
N ALA A 193 19.33 -2.36 -15.82
CA ALA A 193 19.51 -0.99 -15.33
C ALA A 193 18.22 -0.39 -14.76
N ASP A 194 17.09 -0.64 -15.40
CA ASP A 194 15.77 -0.19 -14.93
C ASP A 194 15.38 -0.88 -13.62
N GLU A 195 15.66 -2.18 -13.50
CA GLU A 195 15.42 -2.96 -12.27
C GLU A 195 16.26 -2.43 -11.11
N ARG A 196 17.56 -2.18 -11.36
CA ARG A 196 18.44 -1.56 -10.38
C ARG A 196 17.91 -0.18 -9.94
N GLU A 197 17.49 0.64 -10.88
CA GLU A 197 16.95 1.97 -10.59
C GLU A 197 15.67 1.88 -9.76
N TYR A 198 14.83 0.89 -10.01
CA TYR A 198 13.62 0.62 -9.22
C TYR A 198 13.98 0.22 -7.78
N ALA A 199 14.91 -0.70 -7.58
CA ALA A 199 15.37 -1.11 -6.26
C ALA A 199 15.99 0.09 -5.50
N MET A 200 16.86 0.86 -6.15
CA MET A 200 17.50 2.05 -5.57
C MET A 200 16.48 3.12 -5.17
N PHE A 201 15.41 3.29 -5.93
CA PHE A 201 14.32 4.18 -5.52
C PHE A 201 13.74 3.78 -4.15
N HIS A 202 13.46 2.49 -3.96
CA HIS A 202 12.90 2.01 -2.69
C HIS A 202 13.91 2.12 -1.55
N PHE A 203 15.18 1.85 -1.79
CA PHE A 203 16.22 2.03 -0.78
C PHE A 203 16.36 3.50 -0.36
N ALA A 204 16.50 4.42 -1.30
CA ALA A 204 16.76 5.82 -1.01
C ALA A 204 15.52 6.60 -0.54
N GLU A 205 14.37 6.38 -1.20
CA GLU A 205 13.18 7.21 -0.98
C GLU A 205 12.21 6.64 0.06
N VAL A 206 12.33 5.37 0.40
CA VAL A 206 11.45 4.71 1.36
C VAL A 206 12.23 4.17 2.54
N LEU A 207 13.08 3.15 2.32
CA LEU A 207 13.69 2.40 3.40
C LEU A 207 14.66 3.26 4.22
N TYR A 208 15.53 4.03 3.57
CA TYR A 208 16.46 4.93 4.27
C TYR A 208 15.74 5.91 5.20
N ARG A 209 14.53 6.35 4.83
CA ARG A 209 13.76 7.31 5.64
C ARG A 209 13.03 6.68 6.81
N ILE A 210 12.73 5.38 6.75
CA ILE A 210 11.99 4.70 7.84
C ILE A 210 12.91 4.07 8.87
N VAL A 211 14.17 3.78 8.50
CA VAL A 211 15.11 3.11 9.42
C VAL A 211 15.34 3.86 10.73
N PRO A 212 15.56 5.18 10.75
CA PRO A 212 15.71 5.92 12.02
C PRO A 212 14.49 5.72 12.94
N GLY A 213 13.28 5.94 12.41
CA GLY A 213 12.05 5.77 13.19
C GLY A 213 11.84 4.35 13.71
N PHE A 214 12.30 3.33 12.97
CA PHE A 214 12.25 1.95 13.43
C PHE A 214 13.12 1.72 14.68
N TYR A 215 14.34 2.27 14.70
CA TYR A 215 15.21 2.16 15.85
C TYR A 215 14.76 3.04 17.02
N GLU A 216 14.20 4.22 16.74
CA GLU A 216 13.56 5.06 17.74
C GLU A 216 12.38 4.35 18.41
N GLU A 217 11.55 3.61 17.66
CA GLU A 217 10.45 2.79 18.22
C GLU A 217 11.00 1.66 19.13
N ILE A 218 12.10 1.01 18.77
CA ILE A 218 12.74 -0.01 19.61
C ILE A 218 13.25 0.62 20.92
N ALA A 219 14.01 1.72 20.83
CA ALA A 219 14.58 2.39 21.99
C ALA A 219 13.47 2.90 22.93
N ALA A 220 12.44 3.55 22.40
CA ALA A 220 11.29 4.02 23.19
C ALA A 220 10.54 2.87 23.88
N ALA A 221 10.38 1.73 23.22
CA ALA A 221 9.74 0.57 23.81
C ALA A 221 10.59 -0.07 24.92
N LEU A 222 11.92 -0.12 24.75
CA LEU A 222 12.83 -0.59 25.80
C LEU A 222 12.82 0.35 27.01
N GLU A 223 12.84 1.68 26.79
CA GLU A 223 12.71 2.66 27.86
C GLU A 223 11.40 2.48 28.63
N ALA A 224 10.27 2.41 27.95
CA ALA A 224 8.96 2.24 28.58
C ALA A 224 8.84 0.93 29.36
N LEU A 225 9.44 -0.14 28.86
CA LEU A 225 9.34 -1.46 29.50
C LEU A 225 10.37 -1.67 30.60
N TYR A 226 11.62 -1.24 30.43
CA TYR A 226 12.73 -1.55 31.35
C TYR A 226 13.21 -0.34 32.17
N GLY A 227 12.74 0.88 31.87
CA GLY A 227 13.13 2.11 32.53
C GLY A 227 14.55 2.60 32.21
N ALA A 228 15.14 2.07 31.16
CA ALA A 228 16.44 2.52 30.68
C ALA A 228 16.31 3.83 29.89
N SER A 229 17.29 4.73 29.99
CA SER A 229 17.27 5.97 29.19
C SER A 229 17.49 5.68 27.70
N VAL A 230 16.69 6.29 26.82
CA VAL A 230 16.85 6.16 25.35
C VAL A 230 18.27 6.56 24.93
N SER A 231 18.88 7.57 25.60
CA SER A 231 20.26 8.01 25.31
C SER A 231 21.33 6.94 25.59
N ASP A 232 21.01 5.99 26.47
CA ASP A 232 21.96 4.97 26.91
C ASP A 232 21.74 3.63 26.18
N ILE A 233 20.71 3.56 25.34
CA ILE A 233 20.39 2.40 24.53
C ILE A 233 20.93 2.61 23.12
N ASP A 234 21.93 1.82 22.72
CA ASP A 234 22.39 1.71 21.33
C ASP A 234 21.85 0.39 20.73
N PRO A 235 20.67 0.43 20.08
CA PRO A 235 20.08 -0.79 19.57
C PRO A 235 20.98 -1.43 18.50
N PRO A 236 21.26 -2.72 18.60
CA PRO A 236 22.11 -3.40 17.62
C PRO A 236 21.46 -3.40 16.24
N THR A 237 22.30 -3.51 15.21
CA THR A 237 21.81 -3.56 13.80
C THR A 237 20.98 -4.81 13.56
N VAL A 238 19.66 -4.64 13.53
CA VAL A 238 18.67 -5.70 13.31
C VAL A 238 18.24 -5.78 11.85
N LEU A 239 18.08 -4.61 11.19
CA LEU A 239 17.60 -4.50 9.82
C LEU A 239 18.77 -4.52 8.82
N GLN A 240 18.64 -5.39 7.84
CA GLN A 240 19.49 -5.42 6.66
C GLN A 240 18.59 -5.45 5.42
N PHE A 241 19.03 -4.83 4.34
CA PHE A 241 18.27 -4.83 3.10
C PHE A 241 19.13 -5.39 1.97
N GLY A 242 18.51 -6.20 1.13
CA GLY A 242 19.13 -6.73 -0.04
C GLY A 242 18.24 -6.57 -1.27
N THR A 243 18.83 -6.71 -2.43
CA THR A 243 18.10 -6.81 -3.69
C THR A 243 18.77 -7.83 -4.58
N TRP A 244 17.99 -8.45 -5.41
CA TRP A 244 18.48 -9.25 -6.50
C TRP A 244 17.97 -8.63 -7.81
N VAL A 245 18.93 -8.35 -8.70
CA VAL A 245 18.73 -7.86 -10.06
C VAL A 245 19.43 -8.86 -10.97
N GLY A 246 18.73 -9.41 -11.94
CA GLY A 246 19.30 -10.41 -12.83
C GLY A 246 18.69 -10.44 -14.21
#